data_7dbf5d0c91f1cd28a7d53f2ff025cd5b
#
_entry.id   7dbf5d0c91f1cd28a7d53f2ff025cd5b
#
_cell.length_a   1.000
_cell.length_b   1.000
_cell.length_c   1.000
_cell.angle_alpha   90.00
_cell.angle_beta   90.00
_cell.angle_gamma   90.00
#
_symmetry.space_group_name_H-M   'P 1'
#
loop_
_entity.id
_entity.type
_entity.pdbx_description
1 polymer ?
#
loop_
_entity_poly.entity_id
_entity_poly.type
_entity_poly.pdbx_seq_one_letter_code
_entity_poly.pdbx_strand_id
1 'polypeptide(L)'
;MKKHLFLAALLCAALSASAQNSLQRALPLLQKNNRTTAENQRVLQIFRSSKDPDTVFAAGASLVKNPPTKAQEPALFNLVLKNDDALKQTFAAVIITAMGAVYEELTPVLQNALQSKDLVLRSYAAGAYGIINPNDQNYALDVVRLYAYDPAFAVRSLNVLTDDTKAQLKYLKQAASSADDNTRAAAAAWLTSLHSEGSAKQLLKMAKTETVSSVQSQIATGLAKNRAYTLAAVAKELRRDYNSPAAATYALALGFMTGNAVDTVRKGLLSANKNERINAARAAAYMAGVLSNPDAFTYTSDRAFDTGLLKSLIPQLKVLVQTGDENVRIYAQNALTQIEKLMN
;
A
#
# COMPACT_ATOMS: atom_id res chain seq x y z
N MET A 1 10.35 -5.85 5.20
CA MET A 1 9.80 -7.10 5.73
C MET A 1 8.31 -7.06 6.12
N LYS A 2 7.71 -5.92 6.50
CA LYS A 2 6.29 -5.88 6.97
C LYS A 2 5.21 -5.71 5.89
N LYS A 3 5.54 -5.47 4.62
CA LYS A 3 4.55 -5.46 3.50
C LYS A 3 3.91 -6.83 3.23
N HIS A 4 4.52 -7.92 3.70
CA HIS A 4 3.99 -9.28 3.55
C HIS A 4 3.05 -9.71 4.67
N LEU A 5 2.98 -8.98 5.79
CA LEU A 5 2.06 -9.26 6.90
C LEU A 5 0.59 -8.94 6.56
N PHE A 6 0.35 -8.03 5.61
CA PHE A 6 -1.03 -7.66 5.24
C PHE A 6 -1.75 -8.79 4.48
N LEU A 7 -1.02 -9.52 3.62
CA LEU A 7 -1.58 -10.71 2.95
C LEU A 7 -1.85 -11.86 3.96
N ALA A 8 -0.94 -12.04 4.93
CA ALA A 8 -1.10 -13.05 5.97
C ALA A 8 -2.24 -12.74 6.96
N ALA A 9 -2.44 -11.46 7.30
CA ALA A 9 -3.47 -11.04 8.26
C ALA A 9 -4.90 -11.14 7.69
N LEU A 10 -5.09 -10.90 6.39
CA LEU A 10 -6.38 -11.08 5.72
C LEU A 10 -6.78 -12.56 5.55
N LEU A 11 -5.80 -13.46 5.46
CA LEU A 11 -6.01 -14.90 5.30
C LEU A 11 -6.27 -15.65 6.62
N CYS A 12 -5.95 -15.09 7.78
CA CYS A 12 -6.02 -15.81 9.05
C CYS A 12 -7.37 -15.75 9.78
N ALA A 13 -8.36 -15.00 9.31
CA ALA A 13 -9.54 -14.68 10.12
C ALA A 13 -10.69 -15.73 10.08
N ALA A 14 -10.65 -16.78 9.24
CA ALA A 14 -11.79 -17.69 9.03
C ALA A 14 -11.44 -19.17 8.78
N LEU A 15 -10.30 -19.69 9.22
CA LEU A 15 -9.81 -21.03 8.83
C LEU A 15 -10.23 -22.15 9.81
N SER A 16 -10.58 -23.34 9.26
CA SER A 16 -10.64 -24.59 10.03
C SER A 16 -9.23 -25.00 10.50
N ALA A 17 -9.09 -25.65 11.66
CA ALA A 17 -7.79 -25.98 12.27
C ALA A 17 -6.85 -26.84 11.37
N SER A 18 -7.39 -27.65 10.46
CA SER A 18 -6.61 -28.47 9.52
C SER A 18 -6.08 -27.67 8.33
N ALA A 19 -6.87 -26.69 7.83
CA ALA A 19 -6.48 -25.78 6.75
C ALA A 19 -5.41 -24.79 7.23
N GLN A 20 -5.53 -24.27 8.46
CA GLN A 20 -4.49 -23.43 9.10
C GLN A 20 -3.13 -24.13 9.13
N ASN A 21 -3.09 -25.44 9.38
CA ASN A 21 -1.84 -26.20 9.44
C ASN A 21 -1.16 -26.37 8.06
N SER A 22 -1.91 -26.53 6.96
CA SER A 22 -1.34 -26.68 5.62
C SER A 22 -0.77 -25.37 5.09
N LEU A 23 -1.53 -24.29 5.19
CA LEU A 23 -1.11 -22.95 4.77
C LEU A 23 0.08 -22.45 5.61
N GLN A 24 0.03 -22.58 6.96
CA GLN A 24 1.12 -22.16 7.84
C GLN A 24 2.45 -22.85 7.52
N ARG A 25 2.44 -24.16 7.19
CA ARG A 25 3.64 -24.88 6.77
C ARG A 25 4.18 -24.42 5.42
N ALA A 26 3.31 -23.99 4.51
CA ALA A 26 3.68 -23.51 3.18
C ALA A 26 4.15 -22.05 3.19
N LEU A 27 3.66 -21.20 4.11
CA LEU A 27 3.89 -19.74 4.12
C LEU A 27 5.37 -19.33 3.94
N PRO A 28 6.38 -19.92 4.62
CA PRO A 28 7.76 -19.49 4.45
C PRO A 28 8.26 -19.63 3.01
N LEU A 29 7.79 -20.69 2.31
CA LEU A 29 8.13 -20.92 0.91
C LEU A 29 7.34 -19.98 -0.01
N LEU A 30 6.04 -19.79 0.26
CA LEU A 30 5.14 -18.95 -0.55
C LEU A 30 5.54 -17.47 -0.49
N GLN A 31 6.09 -17.01 0.62
CA GLN A 31 6.51 -15.61 0.83
C GLN A 31 7.92 -15.30 0.33
N LYS A 32 8.69 -16.32 -0.06
CA LYS A 32 10.06 -16.13 -0.55
C LYS A 32 10.06 -15.44 -1.91
N ASN A 33 10.73 -14.28 -2.02
CA ASN A 33 10.75 -13.49 -3.25
C ASN A 33 11.67 -14.09 -4.34
N ASN A 34 12.81 -14.64 -3.96
CA ASN A 34 13.79 -15.22 -4.90
C ASN A 34 13.85 -16.73 -4.68
N ARG A 35 12.99 -17.46 -5.37
CA ARG A 35 12.94 -18.91 -5.30
C ARG A 35 13.83 -19.54 -6.35
N THR A 36 14.48 -20.65 -5.96
CA THR A 36 15.14 -21.55 -6.92
C THR A 36 14.09 -22.27 -7.79
N THR A 37 14.52 -22.84 -8.90
CA THR A 37 13.64 -23.65 -9.77
C THR A 37 12.95 -24.77 -9.00
N ALA A 38 13.69 -25.48 -8.10
CA ALA A 38 13.15 -26.55 -7.28
C ALA A 38 12.09 -26.04 -6.28
N GLU A 39 12.31 -24.88 -5.66
CA GLU A 39 11.32 -24.26 -4.77
C GLU A 39 10.07 -23.83 -5.54
N ASN A 40 10.23 -23.31 -6.75
CA ASN A 40 9.11 -22.93 -7.60
C ASN A 40 8.29 -24.15 -8.04
N GLN A 41 8.94 -25.27 -8.34
CA GLN A 41 8.27 -26.56 -8.61
C GLN A 41 7.48 -27.05 -7.39
N ARG A 42 8.02 -26.90 -6.18
CA ARG A 42 7.29 -27.23 -4.93
C ARG A 42 6.04 -26.37 -4.76
N VAL A 43 6.13 -25.05 -5.01
CA VAL A 43 4.95 -24.17 -4.95
C VAL A 43 3.91 -24.58 -6.00
N LEU A 44 4.34 -24.91 -7.23
CA LEU A 44 3.44 -25.43 -8.27
C LEU A 44 2.78 -26.75 -7.86
N GLN A 45 3.50 -27.63 -7.19
CA GLN A 45 2.93 -28.86 -6.65
C GLN A 45 1.88 -28.57 -5.57
N ILE A 46 2.16 -27.66 -4.61
CA ILE A 46 1.19 -27.21 -3.60
C ILE A 46 -0.07 -26.68 -4.27
N PHE A 47 0.10 -25.78 -5.25
CA PHE A 47 -1.01 -25.20 -6.01
C PHE A 47 -1.90 -26.27 -6.68
N ARG A 48 -1.27 -27.27 -7.31
CA ARG A 48 -2.00 -28.34 -8.01
C ARG A 48 -2.69 -29.33 -7.08
N SER A 49 -2.04 -29.72 -5.99
CA SER A 49 -2.48 -30.81 -5.12
C SER A 49 -3.35 -30.38 -3.95
N SER A 50 -3.26 -29.11 -3.51
CA SER A 50 -4.08 -28.63 -2.39
C SER A 50 -5.57 -28.66 -2.73
N LYS A 51 -6.38 -29.05 -1.73
CA LYS A 51 -7.84 -28.96 -1.74
C LYS A 51 -8.35 -27.78 -0.91
N ASP A 52 -7.45 -27.13 -0.17
CA ASP A 52 -7.75 -25.97 0.67
C ASP A 52 -7.70 -24.68 -0.19
N PRO A 53 -8.84 -23.96 -0.34
CA PRO A 53 -8.91 -22.78 -1.21
C PRO A 53 -7.89 -21.70 -0.86
N ASP A 54 -7.62 -21.47 0.43
CA ASP A 54 -6.69 -20.44 0.87
C ASP A 54 -5.25 -20.78 0.51
N THR A 55 -4.87 -22.06 0.64
CA THR A 55 -3.56 -22.55 0.20
C THR A 55 -3.43 -22.47 -1.33
N VAL A 56 -4.49 -22.81 -2.07
CA VAL A 56 -4.51 -22.69 -3.54
C VAL A 56 -4.34 -21.22 -3.95
N PHE A 57 -5.10 -20.32 -3.31
CA PHE A 57 -5.01 -18.88 -3.56
C PHE A 57 -3.60 -18.34 -3.28
N ALA A 58 -3.06 -18.62 -2.09
CA ALA A 58 -1.73 -18.15 -1.69
C ALA A 58 -0.62 -18.69 -2.61
N ALA A 59 -0.71 -19.96 -3.01
CA ALA A 59 0.23 -20.57 -3.93
C ALA A 59 0.09 -19.97 -5.35
N GLY A 60 -1.12 -19.75 -5.84
CA GLY A 60 -1.41 -19.12 -7.11
C GLY A 60 -0.85 -17.70 -7.17
N ALA A 61 -1.17 -16.85 -6.20
CA ALA A 61 -0.65 -15.48 -6.09
C ALA A 61 0.89 -15.45 -5.99
N SER A 62 1.46 -16.41 -5.27
CA SER A 62 2.91 -16.57 -5.13
C SER A 62 3.59 -16.97 -6.46
N LEU A 63 2.94 -17.77 -7.29
CA LEU A 63 3.40 -18.14 -8.64
C LEU A 63 3.26 -17.00 -9.64
N VAL A 64 2.28 -16.11 -9.49
CA VAL A 64 2.20 -14.90 -10.32
C VAL A 64 3.39 -13.98 -10.10
N LYS A 65 3.80 -13.79 -8.82
CA LYS A 65 4.98 -12.99 -8.46
C LYS A 65 6.31 -13.58 -8.94
N ASN A 66 6.40 -14.90 -8.90
CA ASN A 66 7.60 -15.65 -9.31
C ASN A 66 7.14 -16.75 -10.27
N PRO A 67 6.88 -16.42 -11.55
CA PRO A 67 6.33 -17.37 -12.50
C PRO A 67 7.24 -18.59 -12.68
N PRO A 68 6.67 -19.78 -12.91
CA PRO A 68 7.44 -20.97 -13.24
C PRO A 68 8.09 -20.84 -14.62
N THR A 69 8.99 -21.78 -14.93
CA THR A 69 9.63 -21.81 -16.25
C THR A 69 8.64 -22.21 -17.35
N LYS A 70 8.93 -21.81 -18.59
CA LYS A 70 8.10 -22.14 -19.76
C LYS A 70 7.80 -23.65 -19.92
N ALA A 71 8.69 -24.51 -19.45
CA ALA A 71 8.49 -25.97 -19.43
C ALA A 71 7.25 -26.42 -18.63
N GLN A 72 6.74 -25.59 -17.71
CA GLN A 72 5.55 -25.89 -16.89
C GLN A 72 4.23 -25.39 -17.53
N GLU A 73 4.31 -24.63 -18.61
CA GLU A 73 3.14 -24.05 -19.29
C GLU A 73 2.10 -25.09 -19.73
N PRO A 74 2.47 -26.25 -20.34
CA PRO A 74 1.48 -27.24 -20.72
C PRO A 74 0.71 -27.84 -19.53
N ALA A 75 1.39 -27.96 -18.38
CA ALA A 75 0.74 -28.46 -17.15
C ALA A 75 -0.26 -27.45 -16.58
N LEU A 76 0.04 -26.14 -16.67
CA LEU A 76 -0.88 -25.07 -16.29
C LEU A 76 -2.06 -24.98 -17.27
N PHE A 77 -1.80 -25.13 -18.57
CA PHE A 77 -2.84 -25.12 -19.59
C PHE A 77 -3.84 -26.27 -19.39
N ASN A 78 -3.36 -27.46 -19.01
CA ASN A 78 -4.23 -28.58 -18.62
C ASN A 78 -5.12 -28.24 -17.40
N LEU A 79 -4.63 -27.44 -16.44
CA LEU A 79 -5.47 -27.00 -15.33
C LEU A 79 -6.56 -26.04 -15.79
N VAL A 80 -6.27 -25.14 -16.73
CA VAL A 80 -7.28 -24.25 -17.31
C VAL A 80 -8.40 -25.04 -18.01
N LEU A 81 -8.03 -26.04 -18.81
CA LEU A 81 -8.97 -26.74 -19.68
C LEU A 81 -9.74 -27.88 -19.01
N LYS A 82 -9.14 -28.54 -18.02
CA LYS A 82 -9.63 -29.85 -17.52
C LYS A 82 -9.88 -29.91 -16.02
N ASN A 83 -9.68 -28.80 -15.28
CA ASN A 83 -9.91 -28.78 -13.84
C ASN A 83 -11.34 -28.31 -13.54
N ASP A 84 -11.98 -28.95 -12.54
CA ASP A 84 -13.32 -28.54 -12.09
C ASP A 84 -13.27 -27.43 -11.03
N ASP A 85 -12.08 -27.08 -10.52
CA ASP A 85 -11.87 -26.04 -9.53
C ASP A 85 -11.63 -24.68 -10.24
N ALA A 86 -12.66 -23.84 -10.22
CA ALA A 86 -12.62 -22.52 -10.85
C ALA A 86 -11.48 -21.61 -10.34
N LEU A 87 -11.08 -21.74 -9.06
CA LEU A 87 -9.98 -20.98 -8.48
C LEU A 87 -8.64 -21.41 -9.12
N LYS A 88 -8.43 -22.72 -9.28
CA LYS A 88 -7.24 -23.25 -9.95
C LYS A 88 -7.20 -22.90 -11.43
N GLN A 89 -8.35 -23.00 -12.12
CA GLN A 89 -8.44 -22.57 -13.52
C GLN A 89 -8.05 -21.11 -13.67
N THR A 90 -8.62 -20.24 -12.84
CA THR A 90 -8.34 -18.79 -12.89
C THR A 90 -6.86 -18.51 -12.64
N PHE A 91 -6.29 -19.03 -11.54
CA PHE A 91 -4.87 -18.78 -11.26
C PHE A 91 -3.94 -19.43 -12.27
N ALA A 92 -4.27 -20.57 -12.85
CA ALA A 92 -3.48 -21.17 -13.95
C ALA A 92 -3.43 -20.21 -15.15
N ALA A 93 -4.57 -19.63 -15.55
CA ALA A 93 -4.63 -18.63 -16.63
C ALA A 93 -3.82 -17.37 -16.28
N VAL A 94 -3.95 -16.86 -15.06
CA VAL A 94 -3.18 -15.68 -14.58
C VAL A 94 -1.68 -15.97 -14.57
N ILE A 95 -1.25 -17.14 -14.10
CA ILE A 95 0.16 -17.54 -14.06
C ILE A 95 0.73 -17.63 -15.49
N ILE A 96 0.01 -18.25 -16.42
CA ILE A 96 0.42 -18.33 -17.84
C ILE A 96 0.63 -16.92 -18.41
N THR A 97 -0.30 -16.00 -18.14
CA THR A 97 -0.17 -14.59 -18.59
C THR A 97 1.00 -13.89 -17.89
N ALA A 98 1.25 -14.17 -16.60
CA ALA A 98 2.40 -13.64 -15.88
C ALA A 98 3.74 -14.15 -16.43
N MET A 99 3.78 -15.36 -16.97
CA MET A 99 4.93 -15.92 -17.70
C MET A 99 5.22 -15.23 -19.03
N GLY A 100 4.32 -14.37 -19.51
CA GLY A 100 4.45 -13.62 -20.76
C GLY A 100 3.73 -14.26 -21.95
N ALA A 101 2.98 -15.32 -21.73
CA ALA A 101 2.19 -15.96 -22.79
C ALA A 101 0.81 -15.31 -22.89
N VAL A 102 0.35 -15.08 -24.12
CA VAL A 102 -0.95 -14.49 -24.43
C VAL A 102 -1.70 -15.47 -25.32
N TYR A 103 -2.77 -16.05 -24.76
CA TYR A 103 -3.62 -17.01 -25.43
C TYR A 103 -5.07 -16.60 -25.29
N GLU A 104 -5.79 -16.50 -26.41
CA GLU A 104 -7.22 -16.13 -26.42
C GLU A 104 -8.08 -17.18 -25.71
N GLU A 105 -7.65 -18.43 -25.67
CA GLU A 105 -8.31 -19.55 -25.00
C GLU A 105 -8.42 -19.36 -23.48
N LEU A 106 -7.62 -18.46 -22.89
CA LEU A 106 -7.71 -18.11 -21.47
C LEU A 106 -8.86 -17.14 -21.17
N THR A 107 -9.33 -16.42 -22.19
CA THR A 107 -10.35 -15.36 -22.06
C THR A 107 -11.64 -15.82 -21.36
N PRO A 108 -12.26 -16.96 -21.71
CA PRO A 108 -13.51 -17.38 -21.06
C PRO A 108 -13.37 -17.61 -19.56
N VAL A 109 -12.27 -18.23 -19.11
CA VAL A 109 -12.01 -18.48 -17.69
C VAL A 109 -11.78 -17.16 -16.94
N LEU A 110 -11.04 -16.24 -17.53
CA LEU A 110 -10.80 -14.93 -16.93
C LEU A 110 -12.07 -14.09 -16.86
N GLN A 111 -12.90 -14.07 -17.92
CA GLN A 111 -14.19 -13.39 -17.92
C GLN A 111 -15.14 -13.92 -16.84
N ASN A 112 -15.18 -15.22 -16.63
CA ASN A 112 -15.95 -15.81 -15.52
C ASN A 112 -15.43 -15.32 -14.15
N ALA A 113 -14.12 -15.28 -13.95
CA ALA A 113 -13.50 -14.81 -12.72
C ALA A 113 -13.70 -13.30 -12.48
N LEU A 114 -13.89 -12.49 -13.53
CA LEU A 114 -14.24 -11.07 -13.42
C LEU A 114 -15.63 -10.85 -12.80
N GLN A 115 -16.49 -11.85 -12.76
CA GLN A 115 -17.79 -11.81 -12.07
C GLN A 115 -17.70 -12.22 -10.59
N SER A 116 -16.49 -12.56 -10.10
CA SER A 116 -16.30 -13.00 -8.71
C SER A 116 -16.65 -11.90 -7.73
N LYS A 117 -17.27 -12.29 -6.60
CA LYS A 117 -17.45 -11.43 -5.42
C LYS A 117 -16.15 -11.22 -4.64
N ASP A 118 -15.19 -12.15 -4.78
CA ASP A 118 -13.85 -11.99 -4.24
C ASP A 118 -13.09 -10.95 -5.08
N LEU A 119 -12.95 -9.76 -4.51
CA LEU A 119 -12.31 -8.62 -5.18
C LEU A 119 -10.83 -8.85 -5.46
N VAL A 120 -10.15 -9.71 -4.69
CA VAL A 120 -8.72 -10.02 -4.90
C VAL A 120 -8.57 -10.93 -6.11
N LEU A 121 -9.34 -12.01 -6.17
CA LEU A 121 -9.38 -12.92 -7.32
C LEU A 121 -9.76 -12.17 -8.60
N ARG A 122 -10.79 -11.32 -8.52
CA ARG A 122 -11.21 -10.47 -9.64
C ARG A 122 -10.11 -9.54 -10.11
N SER A 123 -9.31 -9.00 -9.21
CA SER A 123 -8.19 -8.12 -9.56
C SER A 123 -7.06 -8.87 -10.29
N TYR A 124 -6.72 -10.08 -9.87
CA TYR A 124 -5.77 -10.94 -10.59
C TYR A 124 -6.28 -11.31 -11.99
N ALA A 125 -7.57 -11.70 -12.08
CA ALA A 125 -8.20 -11.99 -13.37
C ALA A 125 -8.21 -10.76 -14.29
N ALA A 126 -8.53 -9.58 -13.76
CA ALA A 126 -8.51 -8.32 -14.50
C ALA A 126 -7.12 -7.98 -15.04
N GLY A 127 -6.08 -8.21 -14.25
CA GLY A 127 -4.69 -8.04 -14.69
C GLY A 127 -4.35 -8.91 -15.90
N ALA A 128 -4.67 -10.19 -15.83
CA ALA A 128 -4.43 -11.12 -16.93
C ALA A 128 -5.33 -10.84 -18.15
N TYR A 129 -6.61 -10.59 -17.89
CA TYR A 129 -7.57 -10.26 -18.95
C TYR A 129 -7.17 -9.02 -19.72
N GLY A 130 -6.74 -7.94 -19.04
CA GLY A 130 -6.30 -6.70 -19.69
C GLY A 130 -5.05 -6.88 -20.54
N ILE A 131 -4.17 -7.83 -20.22
CA ILE A 131 -3.01 -8.17 -21.07
C ILE A 131 -3.45 -8.88 -22.35
N ILE A 132 -4.46 -9.75 -22.29
CA ILE A 132 -4.97 -10.50 -23.43
C ILE A 132 -5.92 -9.63 -24.29
N ASN A 133 -6.69 -8.76 -23.66
CA ASN A 133 -7.72 -7.92 -24.28
C ASN A 133 -7.47 -6.42 -24.01
N PRO A 134 -6.40 -5.82 -24.55
CA PRO A 134 -5.96 -4.47 -24.18
C PRO A 134 -6.95 -3.36 -24.59
N ASN A 135 -7.89 -3.63 -25.46
CA ASN A 135 -8.93 -2.68 -25.89
C ASN A 135 -10.11 -2.61 -24.90
N ASP A 136 -10.25 -3.57 -23.98
CA ASP A 136 -11.31 -3.58 -22.98
C ASP A 136 -10.83 -2.97 -21.67
N GLN A 137 -11.16 -1.70 -21.46
CA GLN A 137 -10.76 -0.92 -20.29
C GLN A 137 -11.76 -0.98 -19.13
N ASN A 138 -12.83 -1.77 -19.23
CA ASN A 138 -13.89 -1.83 -18.22
C ASN A 138 -13.39 -2.28 -16.84
N TYR A 139 -12.31 -3.04 -16.82
CA TYR A 139 -11.73 -3.61 -15.61
C TYR A 139 -10.48 -2.87 -15.09
N ALA A 140 -10.18 -1.68 -15.64
CA ALA A 140 -9.00 -0.91 -15.24
C ALA A 140 -8.94 -0.59 -13.72
N LEU A 141 -10.09 -0.43 -13.07
CA LEU A 141 -10.14 -0.21 -11.61
C LEU A 141 -9.74 -1.45 -10.81
N ASP A 142 -10.08 -2.64 -11.29
CA ASP A 142 -9.65 -3.89 -10.66
C ASP A 142 -8.14 -4.11 -10.88
N VAL A 143 -7.60 -3.68 -12.01
CA VAL A 143 -6.13 -3.64 -12.25
C VAL A 143 -5.45 -2.67 -11.28
N VAL A 144 -6.02 -1.50 -11.01
CA VAL A 144 -5.47 -0.60 -9.98
C VAL A 144 -5.53 -1.24 -8.60
N ARG A 145 -6.63 -1.92 -8.25
CA ARG A 145 -6.74 -2.65 -6.96
C ARG A 145 -5.66 -3.74 -6.83
N LEU A 146 -5.32 -4.41 -7.92
CA LEU A 146 -4.26 -5.43 -7.93
C LEU A 146 -2.92 -4.89 -7.41
N TYR A 147 -2.65 -3.60 -7.54
CA TYR A 147 -1.42 -2.97 -7.04
C TYR A 147 -1.19 -3.18 -5.54
N ALA A 148 -2.25 -3.34 -4.75
CA ALA A 148 -2.14 -3.64 -3.33
C ALA A 148 -1.53 -5.04 -3.05
N TYR A 149 -1.70 -5.96 -3.97
CA TYR A 149 -1.33 -7.38 -3.83
C TYR A 149 -0.08 -7.74 -4.65
N ASP A 150 -0.04 -7.28 -5.88
CA ASP A 150 1.07 -7.51 -6.82
C ASP A 150 1.35 -6.25 -7.66
N PRO A 151 2.18 -5.31 -7.15
CA PRO A 151 2.49 -4.06 -7.85
C PRO A 151 3.11 -4.27 -9.23
N ALA A 152 3.98 -5.28 -9.37
CA ALA A 152 4.68 -5.53 -10.64
C ALA A 152 3.72 -5.99 -11.73
N PHE A 153 2.83 -6.94 -11.39
CA PHE A 153 1.83 -7.44 -12.33
C PHE A 153 0.78 -6.37 -12.65
N ALA A 154 0.33 -5.59 -11.66
CA ALA A 154 -0.60 -4.48 -11.86
C ALA A 154 -0.04 -3.42 -12.83
N VAL A 155 1.21 -2.98 -12.61
CA VAL A 155 1.88 -1.99 -13.48
C VAL A 155 2.00 -2.52 -14.91
N ARG A 156 2.44 -3.77 -15.07
CA ARG A 156 2.53 -4.40 -16.39
C ARG A 156 1.16 -4.46 -17.09
N SER A 157 0.12 -4.86 -16.38
CA SER A 157 -1.24 -4.97 -16.93
C SER A 157 -1.79 -3.60 -17.34
N LEU A 158 -1.61 -2.56 -16.52
CA LEU A 158 -2.07 -1.23 -16.86
C LEU A 158 -1.29 -0.62 -18.03
N ASN A 159 0.02 -0.90 -18.15
CA ASN A 159 0.84 -0.45 -19.26
C ASN A 159 0.41 -1.08 -20.60
N VAL A 160 -0.16 -2.28 -20.58
CA VAL A 160 -0.75 -2.91 -21.78
C VAL A 160 -2.09 -2.27 -22.12
N LEU A 161 -2.92 -1.95 -21.09
CA LEU A 161 -4.19 -1.25 -21.30
C LEU A 161 -4.00 0.19 -21.78
N THR A 162 -2.93 0.86 -21.37
CA THR A 162 -2.56 2.20 -21.82
C THR A 162 -1.10 2.52 -21.48
N ASP A 163 -0.35 2.98 -22.46
CA ASP A 163 1.01 3.49 -22.34
C ASP A 163 1.05 5.00 -22.03
N ASP A 164 -0.09 5.70 -22.17
CA ASP A 164 -0.21 7.12 -21.85
C ASP A 164 -0.31 7.35 -20.33
N THR A 165 0.70 8.01 -19.77
CA THR A 165 0.75 8.38 -18.34
C THR A 165 -0.46 9.23 -17.91
N LYS A 166 -1.05 10.05 -18.79
CA LYS A 166 -2.24 10.83 -18.45
C LYS A 166 -3.47 9.94 -18.34
N ALA A 167 -3.61 8.94 -19.21
CA ALA A 167 -4.68 7.96 -19.11
C ALA A 167 -4.52 7.06 -17.88
N GLN A 168 -3.31 6.63 -17.55
CA GLN A 168 -3.03 5.92 -16.27
C GLN A 168 -3.45 6.77 -15.07
N LEU A 169 -3.07 8.06 -15.04
CA LEU A 169 -3.46 8.97 -13.98
C LEU A 169 -5.00 9.15 -13.88
N LYS A 170 -5.74 9.05 -15.00
CA LYS A 170 -7.21 9.05 -15.02
C LYS A 170 -7.77 7.87 -14.20
N TYR A 171 -7.27 6.64 -14.45
CA TYR A 171 -7.72 5.45 -13.70
C TYR A 171 -7.34 5.53 -12.23
N LEU A 172 -6.15 6.02 -11.91
CA LEU A 172 -5.74 6.22 -10.52
C LEU A 172 -6.61 7.26 -9.79
N LYS A 173 -7.02 8.34 -10.47
CA LYS A 173 -7.97 9.33 -9.93
C LYS A 173 -9.35 8.73 -9.69
N GLN A 174 -9.82 7.89 -10.59
CA GLN A 174 -11.09 7.19 -10.45
C GLN A 174 -11.03 6.19 -9.28
N ALA A 175 -9.97 5.39 -9.19
CA ALA A 175 -9.74 4.46 -8.08
C ALA A 175 -9.59 5.16 -6.73
N ALA A 176 -8.98 6.36 -6.69
CA ALA A 176 -8.86 7.21 -5.52
C ALA A 176 -10.22 7.71 -4.96
N SER A 177 -11.29 7.60 -5.74
CA SER A 177 -12.66 7.96 -5.35
C SER A 177 -13.57 6.73 -5.20
N SER A 178 -13.01 5.52 -5.20
CA SER A 178 -13.75 4.27 -5.05
C SER A 178 -14.45 4.18 -3.67
N ALA A 179 -15.60 3.54 -3.60
CA ALA A 179 -16.24 3.17 -2.34
C ALA A 179 -15.41 2.14 -1.55
N ASP A 180 -14.67 1.28 -2.25
CA ASP A 180 -13.78 0.27 -1.66
C ASP A 180 -12.47 0.91 -1.16
N ASP A 181 -12.21 0.81 0.14
CA ASP A 181 -11.03 1.40 0.79
C ASP A 181 -9.72 0.74 0.36
N ASN A 182 -9.72 -0.56 0.05
CA ASN A 182 -8.53 -1.25 -0.49
C ASN A 182 -8.17 -0.70 -1.88
N THR A 183 -9.15 -0.39 -2.72
CA THR A 183 -8.92 0.26 -4.02
C THR A 183 -8.37 1.68 -3.84
N ARG A 184 -8.88 2.45 -2.87
CA ARG A 184 -8.32 3.78 -2.56
C ARG A 184 -6.90 3.70 -2.02
N ALA A 185 -6.63 2.72 -1.14
CA ALA A 185 -5.27 2.48 -0.62
C ALA A 185 -4.29 2.10 -1.74
N ALA A 186 -4.70 1.21 -2.66
CA ALA A 186 -3.92 0.82 -3.83
C ALA A 186 -3.62 2.03 -4.73
N ALA A 187 -4.63 2.87 -5.00
CA ALA A 187 -4.46 4.10 -5.77
C ALA A 187 -3.47 5.05 -5.10
N ALA A 188 -3.56 5.26 -3.77
CA ALA A 188 -2.64 6.10 -3.02
C ALA A 188 -1.20 5.55 -3.07
N ALA A 189 -1.02 4.23 -2.92
CA ALA A 189 0.28 3.59 -3.00
C ALA A 189 0.89 3.70 -4.41
N TRP A 190 0.09 3.55 -5.46
CA TRP A 190 0.55 3.71 -6.84
C TRP A 190 0.88 5.16 -7.16
N LEU A 191 0.00 6.11 -6.82
CA LEU A 191 0.26 7.55 -6.97
C LEU A 191 1.58 7.95 -6.28
N THR A 192 1.89 7.32 -5.14
CA THR A 192 3.16 7.53 -4.43
C THR A 192 4.37 7.18 -5.29
N SER A 193 4.32 6.11 -6.08
CA SER A 193 5.43 5.63 -6.90
C SER A 193 5.67 6.46 -8.16
N LEU A 194 4.71 7.28 -8.59
CA LEU A 194 4.85 8.09 -9.81
C LEU A 194 5.75 9.31 -9.65
N HIS A 195 5.99 9.78 -8.43
CA HIS A 195 6.86 10.93 -8.12
C HIS A 195 6.63 12.16 -9.01
N SER A 196 5.37 12.51 -9.28
CA SER A 196 4.96 13.59 -10.18
C SER A 196 4.10 14.64 -9.49
N GLU A 197 4.07 15.86 -10.04
CA GLU A 197 3.18 16.93 -9.55
C GLU A 197 1.70 16.51 -9.64
N GLY A 198 1.32 15.79 -10.70
CA GLY A 198 -0.05 15.30 -10.90
C GLY A 198 -0.47 14.30 -9.82
N SER A 199 0.42 13.36 -9.47
CA SER A 199 0.18 12.40 -8.39
C SER A 199 0.15 13.08 -7.02
N ALA A 200 1.04 14.04 -6.77
CA ALA A 200 1.06 14.83 -5.54
C ALA A 200 -0.25 15.61 -5.34
N LYS A 201 -0.75 16.28 -6.38
CA LYS A 201 -2.06 16.98 -6.35
C LYS A 201 -3.21 16.03 -6.03
N GLN A 202 -3.21 14.83 -6.58
CA GLN A 202 -4.25 13.84 -6.29
C GLN A 202 -4.17 13.32 -4.85
N LEU A 203 -2.97 13.03 -4.33
CA LEU A 203 -2.77 12.65 -2.92
C LEU A 203 -3.25 13.74 -1.95
N LEU A 204 -2.96 15.03 -2.25
CA LEU A 204 -3.48 16.17 -1.48
C LEU A 204 -5.01 16.24 -1.51
N LYS A 205 -5.64 15.91 -2.65
CA LYS A 205 -7.10 15.83 -2.77
C LYS A 205 -7.67 14.71 -1.91
N MET A 206 -7.08 13.50 -1.96
CA MET A 206 -7.50 12.36 -1.13
C MET A 206 -7.39 12.69 0.36
N ALA A 207 -6.30 13.31 0.80
CA ALA A 207 -6.07 13.68 2.20
C ALA A 207 -7.18 14.56 2.79
N LYS A 208 -7.90 15.34 1.97
CA LYS A 208 -8.98 16.24 2.44
C LYS A 208 -10.24 15.50 2.87
N THR A 209 -10.51 14.34 2.33
CA THR A 209 -11.79 13.64 2.47
C THR A 209 -11.68 12.24 3.06
N GLU A 210 -10.47 11.68 3.12
CA GLU A 210 -10.28 10.31 3.60
C GLU A 210 -10.46 10.20 5.12
N THR A 211 -11.21 9.18 5.54
CA THR A 211 -11.50 8.90 6.96
C THR A 211 -10.96 7.55 7.44
N VAL A 212 -10.62 6.65 6.52
CA VAL A 212 -10.12 5.30 6.85
C VAL A 212 -8.63 5.39 7.17
N SER A 213 -8.24 5.04 8.39
CA SER A 213 -6.87 5.21 8.92
C SER A 213 -5.79 4.51 8.09
N SER A 214 -6.07 3.32 7.55
CA SER A 214 -5.13 2.60 6.69
C SER A 214 -4.86 3.35 5.38
N VAL A 215 -5.90 3.93 4.77
CA VAL A 215 -5.78 4.74 3.56
C VAL A 215 -5.09 6.08 3.87
N GLN A 216 -5.42 6.72 4.99
CA GLN A 216 -4.74 7.95 5.46
C GLN A 216 -3.23 7.72 5.62
N SER A 217 -2.83 6.57 6.17
CA SER A 217 -1.41 6.22 6.30
C SER A 217 -0.71 6.07 4.95
N GLN A 218 -1.35 5.47 3.95
CA GLN A 218 -0.82 5.38 2.58
C GLN A 218 -0.71 6.76 1.93
N ILE A 219 -1.72 7.61 2.09
CA ILE A 219 -1.72 8.99 1.59
C ILE A 219 -0.59 9.78 2.23
N ALA A 220 -0.45 9.72 3.58
CA ALA A 220 0.61 10.41 4.31
C ALA A 220 2.01 9.98 3.85
N THR A 221 2.21 8.67 3.65
CA THR A 221 3.43 8.11 3.05
C THR A 221 3.68 8.70 1.65
N GLY A 222 2.64 8.77 0.83
CA GLY A 222 2.72 9.33 -0.52
C GLY A 222 3.07 10.82 -0.52
N LEU A 223 2.45 11.60 0.35
CA LEU A 223 2.76 13.01 0.52
C LEU A 223 4.21 13.21 0.96
N ALA A 224 4.71 12.39 1.89
CA ALA A 224 6.09 12.46 2.36
C ALA A 224 7.11 12.10 1.26
N LYS A 225 6.87 11.04 0.50
CA LYS A 225 7.75 10.64 -0.62
C LYS A 225 7.76 11.64 -1.76
N ASN A 226 6.67 12.38 -1.94
CA ASN A 226 6.54 13.46 -2.93
C ASN A 226 6.80 14.85 -2.33
N ARG A 227 7.58 14.97 -1.24
CA ARG A 227 7.78 16.22 -0.47
C ARG A 227 8.15 17.43 -1.30
N ALA A 228 8.89 17.27 -2.38
CA ALA A 228 9.25 18.37 -3.29
C ALA A 228 8.02 19.12 -3.84
N TYR A 229 6.89 18.43 -3.99
CA TYR A 229 5.63 18.99 -4.51
C TYR A 229 4.60 19.26 -3.41
N THR A 230 4.76 18.67 -2.22
CA THR A 230 3.68 18.60 -1.21
C THR A 230 3.97 19.38 0.06
N LEU A 231 5.25 19.56 0.46
CA LEU A 231 5.62 20.15 1.75
C LEU A 231 4.95 21.52 1.99
N ALA A 232 5.01 22.43 1.02
CA ALA A 232 4.41 23.75 1.15
C ALA A 232 2.88 23.72 1.27
N ALA A 233 2.21 22.79 0.58
CA ALA A 233 0.77 22.61 0.66
C ALA A 233 0.36 21.98 2.00
N VAL A 234 1.09 20.95 2.45
CA VAL A 234 0.87 20.29 3.75
C VAL A 234 1.09 21.27 4.91
N ALA A 235 2.10 22.13 4.82
CA ALA A 235 2.36 23.18 5.81
C ALA A 235 1.16 24.14 5.99
N LYS A 236 0.50 24.54 4.90
CA LYS A 236 -0.68 25.41 4.95
C LYS A 236 -1.87 24.72 5.63
N GLU A 237 -2.01 23.41 5.47
CA GLU A 237 -3.09 22.63 6.05
C GLU A 237 -2.95 22.41 7.57
N LEU A 238 -1.81 22.76 8.19
CA LEU A 238 -1.66 22.75 9.65
C LEU A 238 -2.65 23.68 10.36
N ARG A 239 -3.19 24.70 9.68
CA ARG A 239 -4.22 25.63 10.22
C ARG A 239 -5.61 25.03 10.26
N ARG A 240 -5.81 23.88 9.63
CA ARG A 240 -7.09 23.18 9.61
C ARG A 240 -7.50 22.74 11.03
N ASP A 241 -8.80 22.65 11.25
CA ASP A 241 -9.34 22.11 12.51
C ASP A 241 -8.64 20.78 12.86
N TYR A 242 -7.99 20.77 14.01
CA TYR A 242 -7.20 19.63 14.49
C TYR A 242 -8.04 18.36 14.71
N ASN A 243 -9.37 18.48 14.89
CA ASN A 243 -10.28 17.34 15.01
C ASN A 243 -10.63 16.71 13.65
N SER A 244 -10.32 17.39 12.54
CA SER A 244 -10.63 16.83 11.23
C SER A 244 -9.70 15.65 10.86
N PRO A 245 -10.22 14.61 10.20
CA PRO A 245 -9.39 13.50 9.68
C PRO A 245 -8.26 13.99 8.79
N ALA A 246 -8.51 15.01 7.99
CA ALA A 246 -7.51 15.64 7.12
C ALA A 246 -6.32 16.21 7.89
N ALA A 247 -6.55 16.89 9.02
CA ALA A 247 -5.47 17.43 9.84
C ALA A 247 -4.56 16.34 10.39
N ALA A 248 -5.14 15.20 10.80
CA ALA A 248 -4.37 14.03 11.25
C ALA A 248 -3.49 13.49 10.12
N THR A 249 -4.03 13.36 8.89
CA THR A 249 -3.29 12.88 7.72
C THR A 249 -2.13 13.82 7.36
N TYR A 250 -2.32 15.13 7.40
CA TYR A 250 -1.25 16.09 7.11
C TYR A 250 -0.17 16.12 8.20
N ALA A 251 -0.56 16.06 9.47
CA ALA A 251 0.40 15.95 10.57
C ALA A 251 1.24 14.65 10.47
N LEU A 252 0.60 13.53 10.11
CA LEU A 252 1.28 12.27 9.86
C LEU A 252 2.24 12.33 8.67
N ALA A 253 1.86 13.02 7.59
CA ALA A 253 2.72 13.25 6.44
C ALA A 253 4.00 14.02 6.82
N LEU A 254 3.87 15.09 7.63
CA LEU A 254 5.05 15.80 8.17
C LEU A 254 5.89 14.89 9.06
N GLY A 255 5.24 14.03 9.87
CA GLY A 255 5.92 13.00 10.67
C GLY A 255 6.81 12.09 9.81
N PHE A 256 6.30 11.62 8.67
CA PHE A 256 7.05 10.79 7.73
C PHE A 256 8.14 11.55 6.95
N MET A 257 8.05 12.87 6.82
CA MET A 257 9.10 13.71 6.23
C MET A 257 10.31 13.89 7.17
N THR A 258 10.13 13.61 8.46
CA THR A 258 11.18 13.69 9.51
C THR A 258 11.99 15.01 9.49
N GLY A 259 13.31 14.95 9.49
CA GLY A 259 14.19 16.15 9.52
C GLY A 259 13.88 17.20 8.45
N ASN A 260 13.39 16.78 7.27
CA ASN A 260 13.03 17.72 6.19
C ASN A 260 11.84 18.64 6.54
N ALA A 261 11.02 18.28 7.54
CA ALA A 261 9.86 19.08 7.94
C ALA A 261 10.01 19.74 9.32
N VAL A 262 11.13 19.58 10.01
CA VAL A 262 11.35 20.14 11.37
C VAL A 262 11.17 21.65 11.41
N ASP A 263 11.66 22.40 10.42
CA ASP A 263 11.46 23.86 10.36
C ASP A 263 10.00 24.25 10.15
N THR A 264 9.25 23.48 9.35
CA THR A 264 7.80 23.67 9.18
C THR A 264 7.08 23.45 10.51
N VAL A 265 7.43 22.38 11.21
CA VAL A 265 6.84 22.06 12.53
C VAL A 265 7.22 23.14 13.56
N ARG A 266 8.47 23.59 13.60
CA ARG A 266 8.91 24.68 14.49
C ARG A 266 8.10 25.95 14.27
N LYS A 267 7.91 26.38 13.02
CA LYS A 267 7.07 27.53 12.68
C LYS A 267 5.63 27.34 13.16
N GLY A 268 5.08 26.14 12.98
CA GLY A 268 3.74 25.80 13.46
C GLY A 268 3.59 25.87 14.98
N LEU A 269 4.59 25.38 15.74
CA LEU A 269 4.61 25.46 17.21
C LEU A 269 4.63 26.92 17.72
N LEU A 270 5.23 27.84 16.96
CA LEU A 270 5.32 29.26 17.28
C LEU A 270 4.12 30.10 16.75
N SER A 271 3.21 29.48 16.03
CA SER A 271 2.07 30.16 15.40
C SER A 271 1.10 30.75 16.44
N ALA A 272 0.50 31.90 16.11
CA ALA A 272 -0.63 32.44 16.86
C ALA A 272 -1.91 31.57 16.71
N ASN A 273 -2.02 30.78 15.63
CA ASN A 273 -3.16 29.91 15.38
C ASN A 273 -3.12 28.64 16.24
N LYS A 274 -4.16 28.43 17.05
CA LYS A 274 -4.29 27.27 17.95
C LYS A 274 -4.20 25.95 17.20
N ASN A 275 -4.95 25.78 16.11
CA ASN A 275 -4.96 24.54 15.33
C ASN A 275 -3.57 24.22 14.75
N GLU A 276 -2.86 25.26 14.29
CA GLU A 276 -1.51 25.11 13.74
C GLU A 276 -0.53 24.62 14.82
N ARG A 277 -0.60 25.15 16.05
CA ARG A 277 0.21 24.65 17.19
C ARG A 277 -0.08 23.21 17.52
N ILE A 278 -1.36 22.81 17.60
CA ILE A 278 -1.78 21.44 17.91
C ILE A 278 -1.30 20.46 16.82
N ASN A 279 -1.55 20.81 15.54
CA ASN A 279 -1.16 19.93 14.44
C ASN A 279 0.36 19.84 14.28
N ALA A 280 1.10 20.91 14.58
CA ALA A 280 2.57 20.88 14.62
C ALA A 280 3.11 20.01 15.77
N ALA A 281 2.51 20.07 16.96
CA ALA A 281 2.86 19.20 18.07
C ALA A 281 2.55 17.73 17.74
N ARG A 282 1.41 17.45 17.12
CA ARG A 282 1.08 16.10 16.60
C ARG A 282 2.11 15.58 15.59
N ALA A 283 2.54 16.44 14.66
CA ALA A 283 3.58 16.09 13.69
C ALA A 283 4.92 15.77 14.36
N ALA A 284 5.32 16.55 15.38
CA ALA A 284 6.52 16.27 16.17
C ALA A 284 6.46 14.91 16.88
N ALA A 285 5.29 14.54 17.45
CA ALA A 285 5.08 13.23 18.06
C ALA A 285 5.21 12.09 17.01
N TYR A 286 4.65 12.27 15.81
CA TYR A 286 4.79 11.30 14.72
C TYR A 286 6.24 11.16 14.24
N MET A 287 7.00 12.26 14.15
CA MET A 287 8.45 12.21 13.83
C MET A 287 9.19 11.35 14.85
N ALA A 288 8.94 11.56 16.15
CA ALA A 288 9.56 10.75 17.20
C ALA A 288 9.19 9.27 17.06
N GLY A 289 7.93 8.96 16.76
CA GLY A 289 7.48 7.59 16.52
C GLY A 289 8.16 6.92 15.33
N VAL A 290 8.37 7.63 14.22
CA VAL A 290 9.11 7.14 13.03
C VAL A 290 10.57 6.86 13.39
N LEU A 291 11.23 7.77 14.09
CA LEU A 291 12.64 7.63 14.49
C LEU A 291 12.84 6.55 15.56
N SER A 292 11.82 6.26 16.38
CA SER A 292 11.85 5.16 17.35
C SER A 292 11.76 3.79 16.70
N ASN A 293 11.12 3.68 15.52
CA ASN A 293 10.94 2.42 14.79
C ASN A 293 11.25 2.58 13.29
N PRO A 294 12.52 2.84 12.94
CA PRO A 294 12.93 3.15 11.56
C PRO A 294 12.62 2.02 10.57
N ASP A 295 12.70 0.77 11.00
CA ASP A 295 12.45 -0.41 10.14
C ASP A 295 10.98 -0.50 9.71
N ALA A 296 10.05 0.02 10.53
CA ALA A 296 8.63 0.02 10.20
C ALA A 296 8.27 0.99 9.06
N PHE A 297 9.09 2.00 8.81
CA PHE A 297 8.78 3.14 7.93
C PHE A 297 9.70 3.26 6.72
N THR A 298 10.57 2.28 6.44
CA THR A 298 11.59 2.37 5.36
C THR A 298 12.35 3.71 5.41
N TYR A 299 12.85 4.05 6.59
CA TYR A 299 13.54 5.29 6.83
C TYR A 299 14.91 5.30 6.13
N THR A 300 15.21 6.34 5.35
CA THR A 300 16.39 6.41 4.48
C THR A 300 17.36 7.56 4.82
N SER A 301 16.99 8.41 5.79
CA SER A 301 17.82 9.54 6.22
C SER A 301 18.76 9.15 7.38
N ASP A 302 19.69 10.04 7.74
CA ASP A 302 20.53 9.89 8.91
C ASP A 302 19.70 10.05 10.20
N ARG A 303 19.46 8.94 10.90
CA ARG A 303 18.65 8.92 12.12
C ARG A 303 19.25 9.79 13.22
N ALA A 304 20.56 9.81 13.38
CA ALA A 304 21.22 10.59 14.42
C ALA A 304 21.06 12.08 14.16
N PHE A 305 21.24 12.51 12.91
CA PHE A 305 21.04 13.87 12.46
C PHE A 305 19.57 14.31 12.66
N ASP A 306 18.61 13.52 12.19
CA ASP A 306 17.20 13.85 12.31
C ASP A 306 16.71 13.85 13.77
N THR A 307 17.25 12.98 14.63
CA THR A 307 17.01 13.01 16.07
C THR A 307 17.54 14.31 16.68
N GLY A 308 18.73 14.77 16.27
CA GLY A 308 19.28 16.06 16.68
C GLY A 308 18.40 17.25 16.29
N LEU A 309 17.88 17.25 15.06
CA LEU A 309 16.93 18.27 14.59
C LEU A 309 15.63 18.25 15.40
N LEU A 310 15.09 17.06 15.69
CA LEU A 310 13.85 16.92 16.46
C LEU A 310 14.02 17.41 17.91
N LYS A 311 15.17 17.17 18.54
CA LYS A 311 15.53 17.71 19.87
C LYS A 311 15.42 19.23 19.94
N SER A 312 15.72 19.92 18.83
CA SER A 312 15.65 21.39 18.77
C SER A 312 14.23 21.95 18.93
N LEU A 313 13.18 21.10 18.90
CA LEU A 313 11.79 21.49 19.16
C LEU A 313 11.43 21.48 20.65
N ILE A 314 12.24 20.86 21.51
CA ILE A 314 11.97 20.71 22.96
C ILE A 314 11.69 22.06 23.64
N PRO A 315 12.49 23.14 23.42
CA PRO A 315 12.22 24.41 24.09
C PRO A 315 10.81 24.96 23.77
N GLN A 316 10.40 24.92 22.52
CA GLN A 316 9.08 25.40 22.08
C GLN A 316 7.95 24.54 22.69
N LEU A 317 8.12 23.21 22.69
CA LEU A 317 7.15 22.30 23.29
C LEU A 317 7.01 22.55 24.79
N LYS A 318 8.10 22.75 25.54
CA LYS A 318 8.05 23.10 26.97
C LYS A 318 7.30 24.40 27.25
N VAL A 319 7.51 25.42 26.43
CA VAL A 319 6.73 26.66 26.52
C VAL A 319 5.24 26.38 26.30
N LEU A 320 4.86 25.62 25.27
CA LEU A 320 3.46 25.29 25.00
C LEU A 320 2.81 24.43 26.10
N VAL A 321 3.55 23.59 26.79
CA VAL A 321 3.08 22.83 27.96
C VAL A 321 2.77 23.75 29.14
N GLN A 322 3.51 24.85 29.29
CA GLN A 322 3.33 25.79 30.40
C GLN A 322 2.25 26.88 30.10
N THR A 323 2.22 27.38 28.87
CA THR A 323 1.45 28.58 28.51
C THR A 323 0.26 28.32 27.58
N GLY A 324 0.17 27.13 26.98
CA GLY A 324 -0.91 26.77 26.06
C GLY A 324 -2.26 26.57 26.74
N ASP A 325 -3.33 26.69 25.98
CA ASP A 325 -4.64 26.17 26.42
C ASP A 325 -4.63 24.65 26.56
N GLU A 326 -5.69 24.08 27.15
CA GLU A 326 -5.74 22.66 27.53
C GLU A 326 -5.38 21.72 26.36
N ASN A 327 -5.95 21.91 25.18
CA ASN A 327 -5.67 21.04 24.05
C ASN A 327 -4.23 21.20 23.54
N VAL A 328 -3.73 22.44 23.45
CA VAL A 328 -2.33 22.70 23.06
C VAL A 328 -1.37 22.04 24.03
N ARG A 329 -1.64 22.14 25.36
CA ARG A 329 -0.82 21.49 26.40
C ARG A 329 -0.79 19.98 26.25
N ILE A 330 -1.95 19.34 26.02
CA ILE A 330 -2.05 17.88 25.86
C ILE A 330 -1.18 17.41 24.69
N TYR A 331 -1.34 18.03 23.51
CA TYR A 331 -0.58 17.63 22.34
C TYR A 331 0.92 17.95 22.43
N ALA A 332 1.27 19.10 23.03
CA ALA A 332 2.67 19.45 23.27
C ALA A 332 3.34 18.51 24.28
N GLN A 333 2.64 18.14 25.37
CA GLN A 333 3.15 17.17 26.34
C GLN A 333 3.35 15.78 25.74
N ASN A 334 2.41 15.32 24.91
CA ASN A 334 2.57 14.05 24.19
C ASN A 334 3.81 14.05 23.29
N ALA A 335 3.99 15.12 22.49
CA ALA A 335 5.16 15.26 21.63
C ALA A 335 6.46 15.28 22.44
N LEU A 336 6.51 16.04 23.54
CA LEU A 336 7.67 16.11 24.43
C LEU A 336 8.03 14.75 24.99
N THR A 337 7.04 14.01 25.50
CA THR A 337 7.21 12.64 26.04
C THR A 337 7.76 11.66 24.98
N GLN A 338 7.26 11.72 23.75
CA GLN A 338 7.74 10.85 22.66
C GLN A 338 9.19 11.18 22.26
N ILE A 339 9.54 12.47 22.21
CA ILE A 339 10.90 12.92 21.90
C ILE A 339 11.87 12.51 23.03
N GLU A 340 11.49 12.68 24.28
CA GLU A 340 12.31 12.29 25.44
C GLU A 340 12.55 10.77 25.48
N LYS A 341 11.54 9.96 25.16
CA LYS A 341 11.70 8.49 25.03
C LYS A 341 12.67 8.09 23.91
N LEU A 342 12.76 8.86 22.84
CA LEU A 342 13.70 8.60 21.76
C LEU A 342 15.16 8.87 22.16
N MET A 343 15.37 9.66 23.21
CA MET A 343 16.70 10.06 23.70
C MET A 343 17.29 9.13 24.76
N ASN A 344 16.43 8.37 25.43
CA ASN A 344 16.79 7.36 26.41
C ASN A 344 16.90 5.97 25.79
#